data_1622d010a361bda523bdecb21eacb467
#
_entry.id   1622d010a361bda523bdecb21eacb467
#
_cell.length_a   1.000
_cell.length_b   1.000
_cell.length_c   1.000
_cell.angle_alpha   90.00
_cell.angle_beta   90.00
_cell.angle_gamma   90.00
#
_symmetry.space_group_name_H-M   'P 1'
#
loop_
_entity.id
_entity.type
_entity.pdbx_description
1 polymer ?
#
loop_
_entity_poly.entity_id
_entity_poly.type
_entity_poly.pdbx_seq_one_letter_code
_entity_poly.pdbx_strand_id
1 'polypeptide(L)'
;MNLTPIDIIAAERDLCRRSLAYFAWRAWHVLEPSTPLKWGWALDAICAHLEAVTRGDINRLLMNVPPGTMKSLLTGVIWPSWEWGPKELPHTRFLGTAHKQDLAVRDAMKCRRLIQSEWYQTRWPMVLMADNNAKLRFENDKTGFREAMAFEGMTGSRGDRVLIDDPHSVADANSVQKLATGVTTFREALPSRVNNEDSAIVIIMQRLHESDVSDVAIDLGYTHLCLPMRFESDRRCSTPFYTDPRTIEGELLFPDRFPEDQVADLEETMGIYASAGQLQQRPAPRGGGMFKRSDFRVIQAEPAGYRWVRGWDLAATDDPSAARTAGVKMGIGPDNRLCIAHVVKDQVNAAGVERLLGSTAAADGRAVRGSIPQDPGSAGKSWALHLLKSSLMGYSYTASPETGDKETRAMPLAAQVEAGNVDIVAGDWNGEFLDEAATFPMGKFKDQIDAATRAFDMLAGANNSWAGTI
;
A
#
# COMPACT_ATOMS: atom_id res chain seq x y z
N MET A 1 30.99 -26.97 33.40
CA MET A 1 31.75 -25.70 33.46
C MET A 1 30.87 -24.66 34.11
N ASN A 2 31.26 -24.10 35.25
CA ASN A 2 30.54 -22.98 35.83
C ASN A 2 30.98 -21.69 35.11
N LEU A 3 30.11 -21.10 34.31
CA LEU A 3 30.35 -19.82 33.65
C LEU A 3 30.50 -18.73 34.72
N THR A 4 31.50 -17.87 34.57
CA THR A 4 31.63 -16.69 35.42
C THR A 4 30.64 -15.59 34.94
N PRO A 5 30.27 -14.60 35.78
CA PRO A 5 29.46 -13.44 35.34
C PRO A 5 30.07 -12.71 34.13
N ILE A 6 31.40 -12.69 34.01
CA ILE A 6 32.10 -12.08 32.87
C ILE A 6 31.87 -12.90 31.58
N ASP A 7 31.91 -14.25 31.67
CA ASP A 7 31.64 -15.11 30.51
C ASP A 7 30.19 -14.96 30.01
N ILE A 8 29.26 -14.82 30.94
CA ILE A 8 27.82 -14.59 30.60
C ILE A 8 27.65 -13.27 29.87
N ILE A 9 28.25 -12.18 30.35
CA ILE A 9 28.18 -10.87 29.71
C ILE A 9 28.82 -10.90 28.32
N ALA A 10 29.99 -11.57 28.17
CA ALA A 10 30.67 -11.69 26.90
C ALA A 10 29.83 -12.47 25.87
N ALA A 11 29.24 -13.60 26.28
CA ALA A 11 28.33 -14.38 25.42
C ALA A 11 27.08 -13.58 25.01
N GLU A 12 26.47 -12.86 25.95
CA GLU A 12 25.32 -12.01 25.67
C GLU A 12 25.66 -10.88 24.69
N ARG A 13 26.85 -10.25 24.87
CA ARG A 13 27.31 -9.22 23.91
C ARG A 13 27.45 -9.78 22.50
N ASP A 14 28.02 -10.96 22.33
CA ASP A 14 28.17 -11.59 21.02
C ASP A 14 26.83 -11.95 20.40
N LEU A 15 25.88 -12.49 21.15
CA LEU A 15 24.54 -12.78 20.68
C LEU A 15 23.79 -11.50 20.28
N CYS A 16 23.85 -10.47 21.10
CA CYS A 16 23.28 -9.16 20.78
C CYS A 16 23.92 -8.54 19.52
N ARG A 17 25.23 -8.67 19.33
CA ARG A 17 25.92 -8.19 18.14
C ARG A 17 25.41 -8.87 16.86
N ARG A 18 25.10 -10.15 16.93
CA ARG A 18 24.65 -10.97 15.79
C ARG A 18 23.17 -10.75 15.45
N SER A 19 22.33 -10.42 16.43
CA SER A 19 20.88 -10.36 16.25
C SER A 19 20.23 -9.18 16.96
N LEU A 20 19.53 -8.34 16.16
CA LEU A 20 18.68 -7.28 16.67
C LEU A 20 17.49 -7.84 17.45
N ALA A 21 16.91 -8.96 16.97
CA ALA A 21 15.82 -9.64 17.66
C ALA A 21 16.25 -10.10 19.07
N TYR A 22 17.42 -10.71 19.19
CA TYR A 22 17.96 -11.11 20.50
C TYR A 22 18.22 -9.90 21.40
N PHE A 23 18.81 -8.83 20.85
CA PHE A 23 19.00 -7.59 21.60
C PHE A 23 17.68 -6.99 22.07
N ALA A 24 16.65 -6.95 21.22
CA ALA A 24 15.34 -6.48 21.56
C ALA A 24 14.72 -7.29 22.72
N TRP A 25 14.83 -8.62 22.64
CA TRP A 25 14.36 -9.52 23.69
C TRP A 25 15.06 -9.26 25.03
N ARG A 26 16.38 -9.04 25.00
CA ARG A 26 17.17 -8.75 26.20
C ARG A 26 16.91 -7.33 26.74
N ALA A 27 16.66 -6.34 25.88
CA ALA A 27 16.39 -4.96 26.28
C ALA A 27 14.98 -4.76 26.86
N TRP A 28 14.08 -5.71 26.66
CA TRP A 28 12.66 -5.56 27.01
C TRP A 28 12.41 -5.22 28.48
N HIS A 29 13.10 -5.88 29.39
CA HIS A 29 12.94 -5.67 30.85
C HIS A 29 13.32 -4.23 31.29
N VAL A 30 14.14 -3.52 30.49
CA VAL A 30 14.49 -2.11 30.75
C VAL A 30 13.38 -1.17 30.25
N LEU A 31 12.78 -1.50 29.11
CA LEU A 31 11.79 -0.66 28.47
C LEU A 31 10.38 -0.84 29.06
N GLU A 32 10.00 -2.06 29.33
CA GLU A 32 8.66 -2.46 29.80
C GLU A 32 8.77 -3.49 30.95
N PRO A 33 9.26 -3.08 32.14
CA PRO A 33 9.59 -4.01 33.22
C PRO A 33 8.37 -4.75 33.83
N SER A 34 7.17 -4.19 33.65
CA SER A 34 5.93 -4.76 34.20
C SER A 34 5.13 -5.60 33.20
N THR A 35 5.57 -5.66 31.92
CA THR A 35 4.80 -6.30 30.86
C THR A 35 5.59 -7.46 30.26
N PRO A 36 5.06 -8.70 30.30
CA PRO A 36 5.71 -9.83 29.62
C PRO A 36 5.86 -9.59 28.12
N LEU A 37 7.02 -9.88 27.59
CA LEU A 37 7.23 -9.79 26.15
C LEU A 37 6.48 -10.90 25.44
N LYS A 38 5.65 -10.51 24.47
CA LYS A 38 5.10 -11.40 23.45
C LYS A 38 5.92 -11.22 22.19
N TRP A 39 6.47 -12.29 21.64
CA TRP A 39 7.32 -12.27 20.45
C TRP A 39 6.68 -13.12 19.36
N GLY A 40 6.67 -12.64 18.13
CA GLY A 40 6.16 -13.35 16.98
C GLY A 40 7.02 -13.11 15.75
N TRP A 41 6.91 -13.95 14.75
CA TRP A 41 7.68 -13.91 13.51
C TRP A 41 7.65 -12.56 12.78
N ALA A 42 6.56 -11.79 12.93
CA ALA A 42 6.45 -10.45 12.35
C ALA A 42 7.53 -9.49 12.89
N LEU A 43 7.91 -9.66 14.16
CA LEU A 43 9.00 -8.89 14.77
C LEU A 43 10.37 -9.35 14.24
N ASP A 44 10.53 -10.65 13.97
CA ASP A 44 11.75 -11.17 13.31
C ASP A 44 11.87 -10.60 11.89
N ALA A 45 10.77 -10.51 11.14
CA ALA A 45 10.76 -9.90 9.83
C ALA A 45 11.17 -8.42 9.85
N ILE A 46 10.67 -7.63 10.79
CA ILE A 46 11.08 -6.22 10.99
C ILE A 46 12.57 -6.16 11.33
N CYS A 47 13.03 -6.98 12.29
CA CYS A 47 14.43 -7.02 12.70
C CYS A 47 15.36 -7.39 11.54
N ALA A 48 15.02 -8.40 10.73
CA ALA A 48 15.80 -8.82 9.57
C ALA A 48 16.02 -7.69 8.55
N HIS A 49 14.99 -6.87 8.30
CA HIS A 49 15.09 -5.72 7.40
C HIS A 49 15.93 -4.59 8.00
N LEU A 50 15.78 -4.29 9.29
CA LEU A 50 16.60 -3.29 9.97
C LEU A 50 18.08 -3.72 10.04
N GLU A 51 18.34 -5.01 10.25
CA GLU A 51 19.68 -5.59 10.16
C GLU A 51 20.27 -5.47 8.75
N ALA A 52 19.46 -5.66 7.70
CA ALA A 52 19.88 -5.46 6.32
C ALA A 52 20.23 -4.00 6.03
N VAL A 53 19.49 -3.04 6.58
CA VAL A 53 19.84 -1.61 6.52
C VAL A 53 21.18 -1.35 7.22
N THR A 54 21.40 -1.93 8.40
CA THR A 54 22.67 -1.77 9.15
C THR A 54 23.88 -2.32 8.39
N ARG A 55 23.70 -3.42 7.66
CA ARG A 55 24.76 -4.01 6.79
C ARG A 55 24.99 -3.22 5.49
N GLY A 56 24.08 -2.33 5.12
CA GLY A 56 24.14 -1.60 3.85
C GLY A 56 23.54 -2.38 2.67
N ASP A 57 22.84 -3.48 2.90
CA ASP A 57 22.18 -4.29 1.86
C ASP A 57 21.00 -3.52 1.24
N ILE A 58 20.34 -2.66 2.03
CA ILE A 58 19.26 -1.76 1.63
C ILE A 58 19.44 -0.39 2.29
N ASN A 59 19.15 0.66 1.55
CA ASN A 59 19.16 2.04 2.05
C ASN A 59 17.81 2.76 1.87
N ARG A 60 16.82 2.10 1.29
CA ARG A 60 15.45 2.60 1.13
C ARG A 60 14.48 1.51 1.55
N LEU A 61 13.91 1.63 2.75
CA LEU A 61 13.04 0.62 3.36
C LEU A 61 11.68 1.21 3.68
N LEU A 62 10.62 0.54 3.25
CA LEU A 62 9.24 0.78 3.64
C LEU A 62 8.70 -0.47 4.36
N MET A 63 8.15 -0.27 5.54
CA MET A 63 7.48 -1.32 6.31
C MET A 63 6.03 -0.90 6.61
N ASN A 64 5.06 -1.60 6.02
CA ASN A 64 3.65 -1.45 6.31
C ASN A 64 3.19 -2.60 7.21
N VAL A 65 2.88 -2.28 8.46
CA VAL A 65 2.46 -3.26 9.47
C VAL A 65 1.33 -2.68 10.34
N PRO A 66 0.42 -3.52 10.86
CA PRO A 66 -0.70 -3.08 11.68
C PRO A 66 -0.27 -2.33 12.95
N PRO A 67 -1.16 -1.53 13.55
CA PRO A 67 -0.92 -0.90 14.83
C PRO A 67 -0.71 -1.94 15.94
N GLY A 68 0.06 -1.57 16.97
CA GLY A 68 0.29 -2.44 18.14
C GLY A 68 1.33 -3.55 17.95
N THR A 69 2.01 -3.63 16.82
CA THR A 69 3.05 -4.64 16.49
C THR A 69 4.46 -4.23 16.91
N MET A 70 4.63 -3.39 17.92
CA MET A 70 5.93 -2.88 18.40
C MET A 70 6.78 -2.13 17.35
N LYS A 71 6.21 -1.80 16.20
CA LYS A 71 6.91 -1.20 15.06
C LYS A 71 7.77 0.02 15.44
N SER A 72 7.17 1.01 16.10
CA SER A 72 7.86 2.24 16.54
C SER A 72 8.96 1.95 17.56
N LEU A 73 8.73 0.98 18.47
CA LEU A 73 9.71 0.62 19.50
C LEU A 73 10.94 -0.04 18.89
N LEU A 74 10.74 -0.98 17.97
CA LEU A 74 11.86 -1.63 17.27
C LEU A 74 12.66 -0.64 16.44
N THR A 75 11.99 0.20 15.64
CA THR A 75 12.64 1.11 14.69
C THR A 75 13.20 2.36 15.37
N GLY A 76 12.43 2.98 16.26
CA GLY A 76 12.76 4.27 16.87
C GLY A 76 13.57 4.22 18.16
N VAL A 77 13.61 3.07 18.85
CA VAL A 77 14.24 2.93 20.18
C VAL A 77 15.31 1.86 20.17
N ILE A 78 14.95 0.64 19.81
CA ILE A 78 15.82 -0.53 19.95
C ILE A 78 16.92 -0.53 18.88
N TRP A 79 16.56 -0.32 17.61
CA TRP A 79 17.53 -0.33 16.52
C TRP A 79 18.62 0.76 16.65
N PRO A 80 18.33 2.04 16.96
CA PRO A 80 19.38 3.03 17.20
C PRO A 80 20.32 2.65 18.35
N SER A 81 19.77 2.11 19.45
CA SER A 81 20.56 1.65 20.58
C SER A 81 21.44 0.44 20.21
N TRP A 82 20.96 -0.41 19.33
CA TRP A 82 21.68 -1.58 18.83
C TRP A 82 22.82 -1.19 17.88
N GLU A 83 22.59 -0.23 16.97
CA GLU A 83 23.69 0.25 16.11
C GLU A 83 24.80 0.90 16.93
N TRP A 84 24.45 1.71 17.94
CA TRP A 84 25.47 2.38 18.74
C TRP A 84 26.29 1.44 19.63
N GLY A 85 25.66 0.50 20.31
CA GLY A 85 26.34 -0.43 21.23
C GLY A 85 26.75 -1.73 20.58
N PRO A 86 25.85 -2.71 20.44
CA PRO A 86 26.17 -4.04 19.91
C PRO A 86 26.87 -4.06 18.56
N LYS A 87 26.52 -3.14 17.65
CA LYS A 87 27.13 -3.04 16.31
C LYS A 87 28.38 -2.17 16.27
N GLU A 88 28.71 -1.51 17.37
CA GLU A 88 29.89 -0.65 17.49
C GLU A 88 29.95 0.47 16.44
N LEU A 89 28.77 1.06 16.13
CA LEU A 89 28.59 2.18 15.21
C LEU A 89 28.15 3.47 15.95
N PRO A 90 28.89 3.90 16.99
CA PRO A 90 28.46 5.01 17.86
C PRO A 90 28.41 6.37 17.16
N HIS A 91 29.07 6.53 16.01
CA HIS A 91 29.08 7.75 15.21
C HIS A 91 27.82 7.93 14.36
N THR A 92 26.95 6.93 14.25
CA THR A 92 25.73 6.99 13.44
C THR A 92 24.79 8.08 13.96
N ARG A 93 24.28 8.90 13.03
CA ARG A 93 23.40 10.05 13.30
C ARG A 93 21.98 9.68 12.90
N PHE A 94 21.06 9.73 13.86
CA PHE A 94 19.66 9.38 13.68
C PHE A 94 18.76 10.60 13.67
N LEU A 95 18.00 10.82 12.60
CA LEU A 95 16.85 11.70 12.59
C LEU A 95 15.59 10.85 12.73
N GLY A 96 14.79 11.09 13.78
CA GLY A 96 13.54 10.38 13.99
C GLY A 96 12.36 11.32 13.88
N THR A 97 11.41 10.96 13.02
CA THR A 97 10.24 11.78 12.75
C THR A 97 8.95 11.00 12.95
N ALA A 98 7.88 11.72 13.28
CA ALA A 98 6.51 11.23 13.30
C ALA A 98 5.57 12.37 12.89
N HIS A 99 4.29 12.08 12.64
CA HIS A 99 3.31 13.14 12.33
C HIS A 99 3.20 14.20 13.44
N LYS A 100 3.51 13.84 14.69
CA LYS A 100 3.63 14.77 15.82
C LYS A 100 5.01 14.65 16.47
N GLN A 101 5.62 15.79 16.78
CA GLN A 101 6.92 15.85 17.42
C GLN A 101 6.97 15.09 18.76
N ASP A 102 5.91 15.16 19.56
CA ASP A 102 5.85 14.49 20.87
C ASP A 102 6.01 12.97 20.79
N LEU A 103 5.58 12.34 19.70
CA LEU A 103 5.77 10.91 19.47
C LEU A 103 7.24 10.59 19.19
N ALA A 104 7.89 11.35 18.34
CA ALA A 104 9.31 11.20 18.06
C ALA A 104 10.17 11.46 19.32
N VAL A 105 9.79 12.45 20.14
CA VAL A 105 10.42 12.75 21.44
C VAL A 105 10.25 11.62 22.43
N ARG A 106 9.05 11.04 22.53
CA ARG A 106 8.78 9.87 23.39
C ARG A 106 9.76 8.74 23.09
N ASP A 107 9.96 8.43 21.82
CA ASP A 107 10.81 7.33 21.37
C ASP A 107 12.30 7.68 21.56
N ALA A 108 12.71 8.93 21.30
CA ALA A 108 14.06 9.40 21.61
C ALA A 108 14.37 9.28 23.12
N MET A 109 13.41 9.63 23.98
CA MET A 109 13.57 9.50 25.43
C MET A 109 13.64 8.05 25.90
N LYS A 110 12.86 7.14 25.29
CA LYS A 110 12.96 5.69 25.58
C LYS A 110 14.31 5.14 25.13
N CYS A 111 14.80 5.54 23.95
CA CYS A 111 16.12 5.18 23.44
C CYS A 111 17.22 5.65 24.40
N ARG A 112 17.19 6.91 24.83
CA ARG A 112 18.13 7.45 25.82
C ARG A 112 18.09 6.71 27.14
N ARG A 113 16.89 6.37 27.66
CA ARG A 113 16.72 5.59 28.91
C ARG A 113 17.36 4.21 28.78
N LEU A 114 17.16 3.53 27.62
CA LEU A 114 17.79 2.23 27.37
C LEU A 114 19.32 2.34 27.40
N ILE A 115 19.89 3.32 26.70
CA ILE A 115 21.34 3.53 26.64
C ILE A 115 21.90 3.87 28.03
N GLN A 116 21.20 4.66 28.85
CA GLN A 116 21.64 5.02 30.20
C GLN A 116 21.40 3.95 31.27
N SER A 117 20.71 2.85 30.92
CA SER A 117 20.45 1.77 31.88
C SER A 117 21.73 1.05 32.31
N GLU A 118 21.77 0.55 33.54
CA GLU A 118 22.87 -0.26 34.04
C GLU A 118 23.12 -1.48 33.16
N TRP A 119 22.02 -2.14 32.69
CA TRP A 119 22.13 -3.29 31.79
C TRP A 119 22.89 -2.96 30.50
N TYR A 120 22.60 -1.81 29.88
CA TYR A 120 23.27 -1.39 28.65
C TYR A 120 24.72 -0.96 28.93
N GLN A 121 24.91 -0.11 29.94
CA GLN A 121 26.22 0.48 30.26
C GLN A 121 27.27 -0.57 30.71
N THR A 122 26.84 -1.62 31.38
CA THR A 122 27.76 -2.72 31.75
C THR A 122 28.22 -3.55 30.54
N ARG A 123 27.55 -3.46 29.41
CA ARG A 123 27.86 -4.24 28.20
C ARG A 123 28.49 -3.38 27.09
N TRP A 124 27.98 -2.20 26.91
CA TRP A 124 28.39 -1.22 25.89
C TRP A 124 28.52 0.19 26.50
N PRO A 125 29.56 0.42 27.29
CA PRO A 125 29.75 1.70 27.96
C PRO A 125 29.75 2.86 26.93
N MET A 126 28.92 3.88 27.18
CA MET A 126 28.75 5.03 26.30
C MET A 126 28.49 6.29 27.11
N VAL A 127 29.19 7.37 26.78
CA VAL A 127 29.02 8.67 27.43
C VAL A 127 28.09 9.53 26.56
N LEU A 128 27.01 10.02 27.15
CA LEU A 128 26.17 11.05 26.54
C LEU A 128 26.69 12.44 26.98
N MET A 129 26.84 13.35 26.02
CA MET A 129 27.34 14.71 26.23
C MET A 129 26.39 15.50 27.11
N ALA A 130 26.88 16.11 28.19
CA ALA A 130 26.04 16.78 29.18
C ALA A 130 25.42 18.09 28.63
N ASP A 131 26.13 18.80 27.78
CA ASP A 131 25.73 20.04 27.13
C ASP A 131 24.75 19.85 25.95
N ASN A 132 24.67 18.67 25.41
CA ASN A 132 23.76 18.31 24.31
C ASN A 132 22.93 17.07 24.67
N ASN A 133 22.21 17.13 25.80
CA ASN A 133 21.39 16.04 26.33
C ASN A 133 19.96 16.51 26.63
N ALA A 134 19.33 17.06 25.59
CA ALA A 134 17.96 17.55 25.67
C ALA A 134 16.94 16.47 25.24
N LYS A 135 15.64 16.74 25.45
CA LYS A 135 14.56 15.85 25.04
C LYS A 135 14.47 15.68 23.52
N LEU A 136 14.76 16.74 22.77
CA LEU A 136 14.69 16.75 21.31
C LEU A 136 15.93 16.15 20.66
N ARG A 137 17.10 16.33 21.30
CA ARG A 137 18.36 15.84 20.76
C ARG A 137 19.30 15.45 21.90
N PHE A 138 19.97 14.33 21.76
CA PHE A 138 21.07 13.93 22.59
C PHE A 138 22.20 13.37 21.71
N GLU A 139 23.44 13.53 22.18
CA GLU A 139 24.65 13.21 21.45
C GLU A 139 25.60 12.40 22.35
N ASN A 140 26.34 11.48 21.75
CA ASN A 140 27.36 10.72 22.45
C ASN A 140 28.76 11.31 22.19
N ASP A 141 29.76 10.83 22.95
CA ASP A 141 31.17 11.26 22.86
C ASP A 141 31.88 10.86 21.55
N LYS A 142 31.19 10.17 20.64
CA LYS A 142 31.67 9.73 19.31
C LYS A 142 30.96 10.46 18.17
N THR A 143 30.34 11.62 18.45
CA THR A 143 29.62 12.46 17.48
C THR A 143 28.33 11.89 16.89
N GLY A 144 27.90 10.73 17.32
CA GLY A 144 26.58 10.20 17.00
C GLY A 144 25.50 10.95 17.78
N PHE A 145 24.39 11.20 17.13
CA PHE A 145 23.25 11.86 17.78
C PHE A 145 21.92 11.22 17.41
N ARG A 146 20.95 11.41 18.28
CA ARG A 146 19.54 11.13 18.05
C ARG A 146 18.74 12.41 18.17
N GLU A 147 18.11 12.84 17.07
CA GLU A 147 17.28 14.03 17.01
C GLU A 147 15.83 13.66 16.68
N ALA A 148 14.88 14.27 17.39
CA ALA A 148 13.45 14.04 17.27
C ALA A 148 12.74 15.29 16.74
N MET A 149 11.93 15.14 15.69
CA MET A 149 11.21 16.24 15.06
C MET A 149 9.86 15.80 14.49
N ALA A 150 8.99 16.77 14.18
CA ALA A 150 7.79 16.48 13.39
C ALA A 150 8.17 16.22 11.93
N PHE A 151 7.46 15.32 11.26
CA PHE A 151 7.72 14.97 9.86
C PHE A 151 7.63 16.18 8.93
N GLU A 152 6.57 16.99 9.04
CA GLU A 152 6.38 18.19 8.21
C GLU A 152 7.39 19.32 8.55
N GLY A 153 7.95 19.29 9.76
CA GLY A 153 8.95 20.27 10.21
C GLY A 153 10.40 19.88 9.95
N MET A 154 10.66 18.90 9.12
CA MET A 154 11.97 18.33 8.88
C MET A 154 12.87 19.25 8.06
N THR A 155 13.51 20.22 8.75
CA THR A 155 14.43 21.20 8.15
C THR A 155 15.74 21.27 8.91
N GLY A 156 16.84 21.65 8.23
CA GLY A 156 18.12 22.02 8.86
C GLY A 156 19.06 20.86 9.19
N SER A 157 18.59 19.74 9.74
CA SER A 157 19.44 18.61 10.15
C SER A 157 19.59 17.55 9.06
N ARG A 158 20.71 16.82 9.10
CA ARG A 158 20.99 15.66 8.27
C ARG A 158 21.40 14.46 9.11
N GLY A 159 21.10 13.25 8.65
CA GLY A 159 21.46 12.01 9.36
C GLY A 159 21.93 10.90 8.44
N ASP A 160 22.57 9.91 9.04
CA ASP A 160 22.96 8.66 8.36
C ASP A 160 21.78 7.68 8.31
N ARG A 161 20.83 7.84 9.24
CA ARG A 161 19.56 7.10 9.33
C ARG A 161 18.42 8.10 9.52
N VAL A 162 17.51 8.17 8.57
CA VAL A 162 16.28 8.97 8.66
C VAL A 162 15.11 8.02 8.89
N LEU A 163 14.51 8.11 10.09
CA LEU A 163 13.41 7.26 10.54
C LEU A 163 12.10 8.04 10.41
N ILE A 164 11.13 7.48 9.72
CA ILE A 164 9.80 8.05 9.52
C ILE A 164 8.79 7.09 10.11
N ASP A 165 8.22 7.44 11.26
CA ASP A 165 7.23 6.63 11.97
C ASP A 165 5.85 7.29 11.85
N ASP A 166 4.90 6.61 11.18
CA ASP A 166 3.54 7.08 10.94
C ASP A 166 3.51 8.58 10.54
N PRO A 167 3.95 8.96 9.31
CA PRO A 167 4.05 10.36 8.87
C PRO A 167 2.69 11.07 8.77
N HIS A 168 1.61 10.31 8.68
CA HIS A 168 0.23 10.79 8.65
C HIS A 168 -0.54 10.32 9.88
N SER A 169 -1.38 11.19 10.46
CA SER A 169 -2.40 10.78 11.40
C SER A 169 -3.67 10.33 10.66
N VAL A 170 -4.55 9.59 11.35
CA VAL A 170 -5.88 9.23 10.82
C VAL A 170 -6.69 10.48 10.43
N ALA A 171 -6.53 11.60 11.17
CA ALA A 171 -7.20 12.85 10.85
C ALA A 171 -6.62 13.52 9.59
N ASP A 172 -5.30 13.42 9.37
CA ASP A 172 -4.64 13.99 8.19
C ASP A 172 -4.98 13.21 6.92
N ALA A 173 -5.13 11.89 7.02
CA ALA A 173 -5.56 11.03 5.92
C ALA A 173 -6.97 11.36 5.38
N ASN A 174 -7.79 12.08 6.17
CA ASN A 174 -9.11 12.56 5.77
C ASN A 174 -9.09 13.94 5.09
N SER A 175 -7.91 14.57 4.99
CA SER A 175 -7.73 15.88 4.39
C SER A 175 -6.80 15.78 3.19
N VAL A 176 -7.35 15.97 1.99
CA VAL A 176 -6.59 15.96 0.73
C VAL A 176 -5.38 16.90 0.80
N GLN A 177 -5.58 18.10 1.38
CA GLN A 177 -4.53 19.10 1.50
C GLN A 177 -3.39 18.63 2.43
N LYS A 178 -3.71 18.07 3.60
CA LYS A 178 -2.69 17.59 4.55
C LYS A 178 -1.96 16.36 4.01
N LEU A 179 -2.68 15.46 3.37
CA LEU A 179 -2.09 14.30 2.71
C LEU A 179 -1.08 14.74 1.65
N ALA A 180 -1.48 15.69 0.78
CA ALA A 180 -0.61 16.28 -0.23
C ALA A 180 0.62 16.98 0.38
N THR A 181 0.46 17.68 1.51
CA THR A 181 1.58 18.31 2.24
C THR A 181 2.59 17.26 2.70
N GLY A 182 2.14 16.15 3.30
CA GLY A 182 3.03 15.07 3.72
C GLY A 182 3.76 14.42 2.54
N VAL A 183 3.09 14.19 1.44
CA VAL A 183 3.70 13.67 0.19
C VAL A 183 4.73 14.65 -0.38
N THR A 184 4.43 15.95 -0.38
CA THR A 184 5.37 16.99 -0.83
C THR A 184 6.61 17.03 0.07
N THR A 185 6.43 16.98 1.39
CA THR A 185 7.55 16.88 2.35
C THR A 185 8.42 15.66 2.08
N PHE A 186 7.81 14.52 1.79
CA PHE A 186 8.53 13.30 1.44
C PHE A 186 9.35 13.46 0.15
N ARG A 187 8.76 14.03 -0.90
CA ARG A 187 9.43 14.18 -2.21
C ARG A 187 10.51 15.27 -2.22
N GLU A 188 10.27 16.38 -1.55
CA GLU A 188 11.09 17.59 -1.70
C GLU A 188 12.04 17.81 -0.53
N ALA A 189 11.61 17.60 0.73
CA ALA A 189 12.45 17.85 1.89
C ALA A 189 13.36 16.67 2.23
N LEU A 190 12.82 15.44 2.22
CA LEU A 190 13.51 14.23 2.68
C LEU A 190 14.82 13.92 1.93
N PRO A 191 14.91 14.00 0.59
CA PRO A 191 16.15 13.68 -0.12
C PRO A 191 17.35 14.53 0.32
N SER A 192 17.11 15.73 0.82
CA SER A 192 18.16 16.62 1.32
C SER A 192 18.56 16.38 2.79
N ARG A 193 17.92 15.41 3.47
CA ARG A 193 18.16 15.09 4.90
C ARG A 193 19.16 13.96 5.13
N VAL A 194 19.60 13.31 4.09
CA VAL A 194 20.65 12.28 4.16
C VAL A 194 22.04 12.90 4.00
N ASN A 195 23.05 12.31 4.65
CA ASN A 195 24.43 12.78 4.60
C ASN A 195 25.15 12.42 3.30
N ASN A 196 24.93 11.18 2.83
CA ASN A 196 25.63 10.59 1.68
C ASN A 196 24.77 9.46 1.07
N GLU A 197 25.32 8.77 0.08
CA GLU A 197 24.67 7.65 -0.62
C GLU A 197 24.46 6.40 0.25
N ASP A 198 25.29 6.21 1.30
CA ASP A 198 25.17 5.10 2.25
C ASP A 198 24.09 5.36 3.32
N SER A 199 23.58 6.59 3.38
CA SER A 199 22.55 6.95 4.33
C SER A 199 21.21 6.28 4.00
N ALA A 200 20.52 5.79 5.02
CA ALA A 200 19.28 5.07 4.85
C ALA A 200 18.05 5.90 5.26
N ILE A 201 16.97 5.73 4.48
CA ILE A 201 15.63 6.19 4.82
C ILE A 201 14.78 4.97 5.14
N VAL A 202 14.24 4.94 6.36
CA VAL A 202 13.41 3.84 6.86
C VAL A 202 12.04 4.41 7.24
N ILE A 203 11.02 3.96 6.55
CA ILE A 203 9.62 4.32 6.79
C ILE A 203 8.95 3.13 7.45
N ILE A 204 8.28 3.36 8.57
CA ILE A 204 7.42 2.36 9.19
C ILE A 204 6.07 2.98 9.51
N MET A 205 5.00 2.45 8.92
CA MET A 205 3.67 3.00 9.08
C MET A 205 2.58 1.96 8.79
N GLN A 206 1.39 2.24 9.26
CA GLN A 206 0.17 1.64 8.74
C GLN A 206 -0.33 2.43 7.54
N ARG A 207 -0.98 1.79 6.57
CA ARG A 207 -1.62 2.48 5.46
C ARG A 207 -2.90 3.18 5.93
N LEU A 208 -3.09 4.41 5.51
CA LEU A 208 -4.26 5.22 5.87
C LEU A 208 -5.04 5.71 4.65
N HIS A 209 -4.37 5.89 3.53
CA HIS A 209 -4.94 6.36 2.28
C HIS A 209 -4.17 5.78 1.10
N GLU A 210 -4.84 5.60 -0.06
CA GLU A 210 -4.20 5.08 -1.26
C GLU A 210 -3.03 5.93 -1.75
N SER A 211 -3.13 7.26 -1.63
CA SER A 211 -2.10 8.24 -2.02
C SER A 211 -1.28 8.74 -0.80
N ASP A 212 -1.03 7.91 0.20
CA ASP A 212 -0.17 8.25 1.35
C ASP A 212 1.33 8.16 0.98
N VAL A 213 2.21 8.47 1.94
CA VAL A 213 3.67 8.39 1.74
C VAL A 213 4.12 6.99 1.31
N SER A 214 3.41 5.93 1.73
CA SER A 214 3.75 4.57 1.28
C SER A 214 3.56 4.38 -0.22
N ASP A 215 2.52 4.95 -0.82
CA ASP A 215 2.28 4.87 -2.27
C ASP A 215 3.48 5.43 -3.04
N VAL A 216 3.94 6.61 -2.64
CA VAL A 216 5.12 7.25 -3.24
C VAL A 216 6.39 6.42 -3.04
N ALA A 217 6.59 5.84 -1.85
CA ALA A 217 7.77 5.02 -1.56
C ALA A 217 7.78 3.72 -2.39
N ILE A 218 6.61 3.11 -2.62
CA ILE A 218 6.44 1.94 -3.50
C ILE A 218 6.81 2.31 -4.93
N ASP A 219 6.27 3.41 -5.45
CA ASP A 219 6.57 3.90 -6.81
C ASP A 219 8.06 4.21 -7.01
N LEU A 220 8.74 4.66 -5.96
CA LEU A 220 10.19 4.92 -5.97
C LEU A 220 11.04 3.65 -5.79
N GLY A 221 10.44 2.47 -5.70
CA GLY A 221 11.15 1.20 -5.61
C GLY A 221 11.80 0.92 -4.25
N TYR A 222 11.26 1.44 -3.16
CA TYR A 222 11.72 1.07 -1.82
C TYR A 222 11.54 -0.44 -1.58
N THR A 223 12.48 -1.07 -0.89
CA THR A 223 12.27 -2.43 -0.39
C THR A 223 11.06 -2.43 0.53
N HIS A 224 10.04 -3.21 0.20
CA HIS A 224 8.74 -3.13 0.85
C HIS A 224 8.40 -4.40 1.64
N LEU A 225 8.40 -4.29 2.97
CA LEU A 225 7.83 -5.29 3.88
C LEU A 225 6.38 -4.92 4.18
N CYS A 226 5.43 -5.69 3.66
CA CYS A 226 3.99 -5.47 3.85
C CYS A 226 3.37 -6.68 4.56
N LEU A 227 2.95 -6.50 5.81
CA LEU A 227 2.41 -7.57 6.65
C LEU A 227 0.96 -7.22 7.06
N PRO A 228 -0.06 -7.77 6.40
CA PRO A 228 -1.46 -7.57 6.81
C PRO A 228 -1.79 -8.34 8.08
N MET A 229 -2.81 -7.89 8.84
CA MET A 229 -3.29 -8.56 10.05
C MET A 229 -3.81 -9.96 9.73
N ARG A 230 -4.61 -10.10 8.68
CA ARG A 230 -5.05 -11.40 8.13
C ARG A 230 -4.28 -11.70 6.86
N PHE A 231 -3.80 -12.91 6.73
CA PHE A 231 -3.07 -13.34 5.54
C PHE A 231 -3.96 -13.32 4.29
N GLU A 232 -3.41 -12.81 3.21
CA GLU A 232 -4.01 -12.81 1.87
C GLU A 232 -3.03 -13.52 0.93
N SER A 233 -3.44 -14.68 0.40
CA SER A 233 -2.55 -15.57 -0.37
C SER A 233 -2.05 -14.92 -1.67
N ASP A 234 -2.89 -14.10 -2.32
CA ASP A 234 -2.58 -13.33 -3.53
C ASP A 234 -1.61 -12.16 -3.28
N ARG A 235 -1.43 -11.76 -2.01
CA ARG A 235 -0.56 -10.66 -1.58
C ARG A 235 0.52 -11.08 -0.58
N ARG A 236 0.91 -12.35 -0.60
CA ARG A 236 1.95 -12.87 0.29
C ARG A 236 3.23 -12.07 0.15
N CYS A 237 3.66 -11.44 1.23
CA CYS A 237 4.90 -10.67 1.25
C CYS A 237 6.12 -11.57 1.18
N SER A 238 7.00 -11.28 0.22
CA SER A 238 8.32 -11.92 0.10
C SER A 238 9.35 -10.89 -0.32
N THR A 239 10.40 -10.75 0.47
CA THR A 239 11.55 -9.90 0.20
C THR A 239 12.83 -10.76 0.19
N PRO A 240 13.99 -10.24 -0.25
CA PRO A 240 15.24 -10.97 -0.14
C PRO A 240 15.65 -11.34 1.30
N PHE A 241 15.05 -10.71 2.32
CA PHE A 241 15.43 -10.84 3.71
C PHE A 241 14.44 -11.65 4.54
N TYR A 242 13.18 -11.70 4.12
CA TYR A 242 12.14 -12.44 4.84
C TYR A 242 10.95 -12.75 3.94
N THR A 243 10.33 -13.90 4.15
CA THR A 243 9.08 -14.30 3.49
C THR A 243 8.02 -14.58 4.56
N ASP A 244 6.80 -14.07 4.36
CA ASP A 244 5.66 -14.34 5.25
C ASP A 244 5.45 -15.86 5.35
N PRO A 245 5.57 -16.45 6.56
CA PRO A 245 5.49 -17.90 6.72
C PRO A 245 4.06 -18.44 6.63
N ARG A 246 3.04 -17.57 6.68
CA ARG A 246 1.63 -17.97 6.64
C ARG A 246 1.26 -18.60 5.29
N THR A 247 0.32 -19.53 5.33
CA THR A 247 -0.14 -20.27 4.14
C THR A 247 -1.65 -20.42 4.07
N ILE A 248 -2.36 -20.11 5.16
CA ILE A 248 -3.81 -20.29 5.26
C ILE A 248 -4.47 -18.90 5.13
N GLU A 249 -5.40 -18.76 4.19
CA GLU A 249 -6.16 -17.53 3.99
C GLU A 249 -6.84 -17.10 5.30
N GLY A 250 -6.68 -15.81 5.66
CA GLY A 250 -7.21 -15.26 6.90
C GLY A 250 -6.38 -15.53 8.15
N GLU A 251 -5.27 -16.28 8.09
CA GLU A 251 -4.40 -16.55 9.23
C GLU A 251 -3.86 -15.27 9.85
N LEU A 252 -3.97 -15.15 11.18
CA LEU A 252 -3.59 -13.93 11.90
C LEU A 252 -2.08 -13.70 11.93
N LEU A 253 -1.69 -12.44 11.87
CA LEU A 253 -0.28 -12.00 11.93
C LEU A 253 0.41 -12.38 13.24
N PHE A 254 -0.30 -12.23 14.36
CA PHE A 254 0.27 -12.39 15.68
C PHE A 254 -0.79 -12.87 16.69
N PRO A 255 -1.25 -14.16 16.62
CA PRO A 255 -2.37 -14.65 17.40
C PRO A 255 -2.19 -14.54 18.93
N ASP A 256 -0.97 -14.74 19.44
CA ASP A 256 -0.67 -14.63 20.87
C ASP A 256 -0.93 -13.22 21.44
N ARG A 257 -0.80 -12.20 20.60
CA ARG A 257 -1.02 -10.81 20.97
C ARG A 257 -2.40 -10.31 20.59
N PHE A 258 -2.88 -10.70 19.44
CA PHE A 258 -4.16 -10.33 18.84
C PHE A 258 -4.95 -11.60 18.53
N PRO A 259 -5.63 -12.21 19.52
CA PRO A 259 -6.50 -13.35 19.30
C PRO A 259 -7.66 -12.98 18.36
N GLU A 260 -8.28 -14.01 17.77
CA GLU A 260 -9.30 -13.87 16.73
C GLU A 260 -10.48 -12.97 17.15
N ASP A 261 -10.98 -13.15 18.39
CA ASP A 261 -12.06 -12.35 18.95
C ASP A 261 -11.71 -10.85 19.02
N GLN A 262 -10.49 -10.53 19.48
CA GLN A 262 -10.04 -9.15 19.55
C GLN A 262 -9.84 -8.52 18.16
N VAL A 263 -9.39 -9.29 17.18
CA VAL A 263 -9.24 -8.78 15.80
C VAL A 263 -10.60 -8.54 15.18
N ALA A 264 -11.56 -9.46 15.36
CA ALA A 264 -12.92 -9.29 14.86
C ALA A 264 -13.61 -8.06 15.47
N ASP A 265 -13.52 -7.87 16.80
CA ASP A 265 -14.04 -6.69 17.49
C ASP A 265 -13.39 -5.39 17.00
N LEU A 266 -12.08 -5.43 16.72
CA LEU A 266 -11.34 -4.28 16.20
C LEU A 266 -11.79 -3.94 14.76
N GLU A 267 -11.96 -4.95 13.91
CA GLU A 267 -12.47 -4.80 12.55
C GLU A 267 -13.88 -4.22 12.53
N GLU A 268 -14.77 -4.70 13.40
CA GLU A 268 -16.12 -4.16 13.54
C GLU A 268 -16.11 -2.70 14.02
N THR A 269 -15.32 -2.39 15.05
CA THR A 269 -15.21 -1.04 15.61
C THR A 269 -14.62 -0.05 14.61
N MET A 270 -13.58 -0.44 13.85
CA MET A 270 -12.93 0.40 12.87
C MET A 270 -13.76 0.58 11.59
N GLY A 271 -14.59 -0.40 11.28
CA GLY A 271 -15.34 -0.48 10.03
C GLY A 271 -14.45 -0.80 8.83
N ILE A 272 -15.10 -1.06 7.70
CA ILE A 272 -14.47 -1.66 6.49
C ILE A 272 -13.26 -0.84 6.00
N TYR A 273 -13.38 0.48 5.93
CA TYR A 273 -12.32 1.34 5.37
C TYR A 273 -11.07 1.43 6.23
N ALA A 274 -11.28 1.66 7.54
CA ALA A 274 -10.15 1.79 8.45
C ALA A 274 -9.44 0.44 8.64
N SER A 275 -10.19 -0.67 8.67
CA SER A 275 -9.64 -2.02 8.71
C SER A 275 -8.86 -2.38 7.45
N ALA A 276 -9.40 -2.07 6.26
CA ALA A 276 -8.71 -2.30 5.00
C ALA A 276 -7.36 -1.55 4.94
N GLY A 277 -7.32 -0.30 5.40
CA GLY A 277 -6.08 0.48 5.46
C GLY A 277 -5.15 0.01 6.58
N GLN A 278 -5.56 0.18 7.83
CA GLN A 278 -4.68 0.05 8.99
C GLN A 278 -4.34 -1.41 9.33
N LEU A 279 -5.30 -2.33 9.17
CA LEU A 279 -5.07 -3.75 9.49
C LEU A 279 -4.57 -4.51 8.26
N GLN A 280 -5.21 -4.34 7.10
CA GLN A 280 -4.88 -5.09 5.88
C GLN A 280 -3.86 -4.38 4.97
N GLN A 281 -3.37 -3.20 5.34
CA GLN A 281 -2.42 -2.41 4.55
C GLN A 281 -2.88 -2.17 3.10
N ARG A 282 -4.20 -2.11 2.90
CA ARG A 282 -4.88 -1.93 1.61
C ARG A 282 -5.94 -0.83 1.75
N PRO A 283 -5.51 0.44 1.84
CA PRO A 283 -6.44 1.55 1.99
C PRO A 283 -7.40 1.63 0.79
N ALA A 284 -8.67 1.90 1.10
CA ALA A 284 -9.70 2.19 0.13
C ALA A 284 -10.31 3.57 0.44
N PRO A 285 -10.83 4.31 -0.56
CA PRO A 285 -11.42 5.63 -0.35
C PRO A 285 -12.60 5.60 0.63
N ARG A 286 -12.68 6.62 1.49
CA ARG A 286 -13.73 6.75 2.52
C ARG A 286 -15.07 7.25 1.96
N GLY A 287 -15.46 6.91 0.79
CA GLY A 287 -16.75 7.32 0.24
C GLY A 287 -17.73 6.15 0.04
N GLY A 288 -17.31 4.92 0.38
CA GLY A 288 -17.92 3.72 -0.16
C GLY A 288 -17.83 3.80 -1.68
N GLY A 289 -17.01 2.97 -2.33
CA GLY A 289 -17.02 2.97 -3.79
C GLY A 289 -18.45 2.91 -4.28
N MET A 290 -18.71 3.50 -5.42
CA MET A 290 -20.05 3.45 -6.05
C MET A 290 -20.53 2.00 -6.24
N PHE A 291 -19.61 1.04 -6.18
CA PHE A 291 -19.84 -0.40 -6.30
C PHE A 291 -19.31 -1.12 -5.06
N LYS A 292 -20.08 -2.04 -4.49
CA LYS A 292 -19.63 -2.95 -3.45
C LYS A 292 -19.22 -4.28 -4.07
N ARG A 293 -18.05 -4.79 -3.69
CA ARG A 293 -17.53 -6.07 -4.19
C ARG A 293 -18.53 -7.23 -3.95
N SER A 294 -19.24 -7.23 -2.82
CA SER A 294 -20.23 -8.21 -2.44
C SER A 294 -21.47 -8.28 -3.35
N ASP A 295 -21.74 -7.20 -4.08
CA ASP A 295 -22.95 -7.07 -4.88
C ASP A 295 -22.77 -7.70 -6.28
N PHE A 296 -21.54 -8.12 -6.63
CA PHE A 296 -21.27 -8.89 -7.84
C PHE A 296 -21.35 -10.39 -7.55
N ARG A 297 -22.29 -11.06 -8.19
CA ARG A 297 -22.41 -12.51 -8.10
C ARG A 297 -21.49 -13.20 -9.11
N VAL A 298 -20.54 -14.01 -8.62
CA VAL A 298 -19.62 -14.76 -9.48
C VAL A 298 -20.31 -16.02 -10.02
N ILE A 299 -20.26 -16.22 -11.36
CA ILE A 299 -20.74 -17.41 -12.06
C ILE A 299 -19.60 -18.08 -12.82
N GLN A 300 -19.72 -19.38 -13.11
CA GLN A 300 -18.60 -20.16 -13.65
C GLN A 300 -18.44 -20.10 -15.17
N ALA A 301 -19.47 -19.68 -15.91
CA ALA A 301 -19.43 -19.62 -17.36
C ALA A 301 -20.37 -18.55 -17.90
N GLU A 302 -20.12 -18.12 -19.15
CA GLU A 302 -21.00 -17.20 -19.88
C GLU A 302 -22.41 -17.86 -20.05
N PRO A 303 -23.49 -17.14 -19.64
CA PRO A 303 -24.83 -17.64 -19.81
C PRO A 303 -25.26 -17.66 -21.28
N ALA A 304 -26.03 -18.67 -21.68
CA ALA A 304 -26.53 -18.80 -23.04
C ALA A 304 -27.64 -17.76 -23.35
N GLY A 305 -27.76 -17.37 -24.62
CA GLY A 305 -28.84 -16.50 -25.08
C GLY A 305 -28.63 -15.00 -24.78
N TYR A 306 -27.49 -14.63 -24.27
CA TYR A 306 -27.13 -13.21 -23.99
C TYR A 306 -26.73 -12.48 -25.28
N ARG A 307 -27.10 -11.22 -25.37
CA ARG A 307 -26.59 -10.29 -26.38
C ARG A 307 -25.37 -9.58 -25.82
N TRP A 308 -24.21 -9.80 -26.45
CA TRP A 308 -22.92 -9.32 -25.99
C TRP A 308 -22.48 -8.05 -26.68
N VAL A 309 -21.84 -7.17 -25.91
CA VAL A 309 -21.17 -5.94 -26.40
C VAL A 309 -19.79 -5.81 -25.73
N ARG A 310 -18.93 -4.96 -26.29
CA ARG A 310 -17.67 -4.57 -25.66
C ARG A 310 -17.51 -3.07 -25.61
N GLY A 311 -17.38 -2.53 -24.42
CA GLY A 311 -16.99 -1.14 -24.17
C GLY A 311 -15.49 -1.01 -23.96
N TRP A 312 -14.92 0.07 -24.43
CA TRP A 312 -13.52 0.39 -24.25
C TRP A 312 -13.32 1.76 -23.62
N ASP A 313 -12.30 1.87 -22.76
CA ASP A 313 -11.64 3.12 -22.38
C ASP A 313 -10.20 3.06 -22.87
N LEU A 314 -9.72 4.08 -23.61
CA LEU A 314 -8.45 4.03 -24.34
C LEU A 314 -7.47 5.04 -23.77
N ALA A 315 -6.27 4.58 -23.44
CA ALA A 315 -5.13 5.42 -23.09
C ALA A 315 -3.88 4.92 -23.85
N ALA A 316 -3.30 5.79 -24.67
CA ALA A 316 -2.14 5.44 -25.49
C ALA A 316 -0.85 5.95 -24.84
N THR A 317 -0.48 5.37 -23.69
CA THR A 317 0.73 5.71 -22.95
C THR A 317 1.34 4.48 -22.29
N ASP A 318 2.64 4.42 -22.28
CA ASP A 318 3.46 3.42 -21.59
C ASP A 318 3.99 3.92 -20.22
N ASP A 319 3.56 5.10 -19.76
CA ASP A 319 3.87 5.60 -18.44
C ASP A 319 3.09 4.78 -17.36
N PRO A 320 3.77 4.03 -16.47
CA PRO A 320 3.14 3.19 -15.45
C PRO A 320 2.23 3.93 -14.47
N SER A 321 2.36 5.25 -14.36
CA SER A 321 1.54 6.09 -13.49
C SER A 321 0.26 6.62 -14.14
N ALA A 322 0.14 6.52 -15.46
CA ALA A 322 -0.95 7.06 -16.25
C ALA A 322 -2.13 6.06 -16.40
N ALA A 323 -3.21 6.52 -17.04
CA ALA A 323 -4.38 5.72 -17.38
C ALA A 323 -4.02 4.52 -18.28
N ARG A 324 -4.78 3.45 -18.18
CA ARG A 324 -4.62 2.20 -18.92
C ARG A 324 -5.66 2.08 -20.02
N THR A 325 -5.36 1.34 -21.06
CA THR A 325 -6.38 0.88 -22.00
C THR A 325 -7.13 -0.30 -21.37
N ALA A 326 -8.44 -0.19 -21.25
CA ALA A 326 -9.28 -1.26 -20.72
C ALA A 326 -10.48 -1.56 -21.64
N GLY A 327 -10.87 -2.85 -21.70
CA GLY A 327 -12.01 -3.31 -22.50
C GLY A 327 -12.86 -4.32 -21.75
N VAL A 328 -14.16 -4.05 -21.60
CA VAL A 328 -15.09 -4.88 -20.84
C VAL A 328 -16.14 -5.49 -21.77
N LYS A 329 -16.23 -6.83 -21.80
CA LYS A 329 -17.30 -7.57 -22.46
C LYS A 329 -18.47 -7.74 -21.49
N MET A 330 -19.61 -7.16 -21.84
CA MET A 330 -20.83 -7.21 -21.06
C MET A 330 -22.00 -7.72 -21.93
N GLY A 331 -22.88 -8.50 -21.34
CA GLY A 331 -24.07 -9.01 -22.01
C GLY A 331 -25.34 -8.74 -21.23
N ILE A 332 -26.46 -8.79 -21.92
CA ILE A 332 -27.81 -8.74 -21.33
C ILE A 332 -28.59 -9.96 -21.77
N GLY A 333 -29.22 -10.63 -20.81
CA GLY A 333 -30.04 -11.80 -21.01
C GLY A 333 -31.49 -11.48 -21.37
N PRO A 334 -32.27 -12.49 -21.74
CA PRO A 334 -33.72 -12.36 -22.01
C PRO A 334 -34.51 -11.95 -20.74
N ASP A 335 -33.96 -12.21 -19.58
CA ASP A 335 -34.50 -11.83 -18.26
C ASP A 335 -34.03 -10.46 -17.80
N ASN A 336 -33.36 -9.68 -18.66
CA ASN A 336 -32.75 -8.38 -18.41
C ASN A 336 -31.61 -8.42 -17.38
N ARG A 337 -31.10 -9.58 -16.98
CA ARG A 337 -29.89 -9.66 -16.17
C ARG A 337 -28.66 -9.29 -17.00
N LEU A 338 -27.74 -8.62 -16.37
CA LEU A 338 -26.44 -8.24 -16.95
C LEU A 338 -25.36 -9.26 -16.55
N CYS A 339 -24.39 -9.45 -17.42
CA CYS A 339 -23.23 -10.28 -17.12
C CYS A 339 -21.97 -9.65 -17.69
N ILE A 340 -20.96 -9.45 -16.84
CA ILE A 340 -19.60 -9.11 -17.26
C ILE A 340 -18.83 -10.42 -17.50
N ALA A 341 -18.52 -10.69 -18.76
CA ALA A 341 -17.95 -11.98 -19.17
C ALA A 341 -16.43 -11.97 -19.25
N HIS A 342 -15.84 -10.83 -19.57
CA HIS A 342 -14.39 -10.74 -19.74
C HIS A 342 -13.92 -9.29 -19.63
N VAL A 343 -12.79 -9.10 -18.96
CA VAL A 343 -12.08 -7.83 -18.90
C VAL A 343 -10.65 -8.00 -19.40
N VAL A 344 -10.22 -7.10 -20.26
CA VAL A 344 -8.84 -6.97 -20.70
C VAL A 344 -8.36 -5.57 -20.36
N LYS A 345 -7.12 -5.46 -19.88
CA LYS A 345 -6.45 -4.19 -19.65
C LYS A 345 -4.97 -4.30 -19.94
N ASP A 346 -4.39 -3.22 -20.37
CA ASP A 346 -2.93 -3.14 -20.58
C ASP A 346 -2.48 -1.67 -20.56
N GLN A 347 -1.19 -1.49 -20.28
CA GLN A 347 -0.53 -0.18 -20.32
C GLN A 347 0.39 -0.16 -21.52
N VAL A 348 -0.07 0.42 -22.62
CA VAL A 348 0.57 0.30 -23.91
C VAL A 348 0.52 1.60 -24.70
N ASN A 349 1.54 1.81 -25.54
CA ASN A 349 1.55 2.89 -26.52
C ASN A 349 0.50 2.68 -27.65
N ALA A 350 0.36 3.65 -28.53
CA ALA A 350 -0.65 3.63 -29.59
C ALA A 350 -0.65 2.34 -30.44
N ALA A 351 0.53 1.83 -30.80
CA ALA A 351 0.63 0.57 -31.56
C ALA A 351 0.20 -0.65 -30.72
N GLY A 352 0.41 -0.60 -29.40
CA GLY A 352 -0.08 -1.59 -28.45
C GLY A 352 -1.60 -1.59 -28.34
N VAL A 353 -2.21 -0.39 -28.28
CA VAL A 353 -3.67 -0.23 -28.30
C VAL A 353 -4.28 -0.86 -29.54
N GLU A 354 -3.71 -0.59 -30.73
CA GLU A 354 -4.17 -1.18 -31.98
C GLU A 354 -4.14 -2.72 -31.95
N ARG A 355 -3.04 -3.30 -31.49
CA ARG A 355 -2.91 -4.77 -31.35
C ARG A 355 -3.90 -5.34 -30.35
N LEU A 356 -4.06 -4.69 -29.20
CA LEU A 356 -4.96 -5.13 -28.13
C LEU A 356 -6.43 -5.13 -28.61
N LEU A 357 -6.85 -4.06 -29.28
CA LEU A 357 -8.18 -3.95 -29.88
C LEU A 357 -8.42 -5.05 -30.92
N GLY A 358 -7.51 -5.22 -31.86
CA GLY A 358 -7.63 -6.19 -32.93
C GLY A 358 -7.67 -7.65 -32.43
N SER A 359 -6.77 -8.01 -31.52
CA SER A 359 -6.73 -9.36 -30.94
C SER A 359 -7.99 -9.67 -30.11
N THR A 360 -8.46 -8.67 -29.34
CA THR A 360 -9.68 -8.83 -28.52
C THR A 360 -10.92 -8.92 -29.40
N ALA A 361 -11.06 -8.11 -30.43
CA ALA A 361 -12.17 -8.19 -31.39
C ALA A 361 -12.21 -9.53 -32.14
N ALA A 362 -11.03 -10.08 -32.45
CA ALA A 362 -10.93 -11.42 -33.06
C ALA A 362 -11.38 -12.53 -32.11
N ALA A 363 -11.00 -12.44 -30.82
CA ALA A 363 -11.44 -13.39 -29.79
C ALA A 363 -12.92 -13.29 -29.49
N ASP A 364 -13.49 -12.09 -29.45
CA ASP A 364 -14.93 -11.85 -29.24
C ASP A 364 -15.80 -12.32 -30.41
N GLY A 365 -15.26 -12.28 -31.63
CA GLY A 365 -15.96 -12.64 -32.84
C GLY A 365 -16.89 -11.53 -33.38
N ARG A 366 -17.43 -11.73 -34.59
CA ARG A 366 -18.22 -10.72 -35.32
C ARG A 366 -19.60 -10.41 -34.72
N ALA A 367 -20.11 -11.29 -33.86
CA ALA A 367 -21.40 -11.12 -33.20
C ALA A 367 -21.37 -10.10 -32.07
N VAL A 368 -20.20 -9.85 -31.47
CA VAL A 368 -20.03 -8.88 -30.40
C VAL A 368 -19.86 -7.49 -31.00
N ARG A 369 -20.76 -6.58 -30.64
CA ARG A 369 -20.67 -5.18 -31.03
C ARG A 369 -19.77 -4.44 -30.07
N GLY A 370 -18.97 -3.47 -30.57
CA GLY A 370 -18.08 -2.69 -29.70
C GLY A 370 -18.26 -1.19 -29.81
N SER A 371 -17.83 -0.48 -28.75
CA SER A 371 -17.74 0.98 -28.73
C SER A 371 -16.39 1.42 -28.18
N ILE A 372 -15.74 2.34 -28.91
CA ILE A 372 -14.52 3.03 -28.47
C ILE A 372 -14.81 4.50 -28.16
N PRO A 373 -14.05 5.16 -27.27
CA PRO A 373 -14.19 6.58 -27.03
C PRO A 373 -13.77 7.43 -28.24
N GLN A 374 -14.39 8.58 -28.38
CA GLN A 374 -14.01 9.61 -29.31
C GLN A 374 -13.73 10.88 -28.53
N ASP A 375 -12.46 11.18 -28.32
CA ASP A 375 -12.04 12.38 -27.62
C ASP A 375 -12.48 13.65 -28.33
N PRO A 376 -12.72 14.75 -27.60
CA PRO A 376 -13.05 16.04 -28.18
C PRO A 376 -11.94 16.55 -29.10
N GLY A 377 -12.34 17.17 -30.22
CA GLY A 377 -11.40 17.76 -31.16
C GLY A 377 -11.07 16.89 -32.38
N SER A 378 -10.33 17.48 -33.31
CA SER A 378 -10.00 16.83 -34.61
C SER A 378 -9.07 15.64 -34.49
N ALA A 379 -8.11 15.70 -33.58
CA ALA A 379 -7.15 14.62 -33.34
C ALA A 379 -7.83 13.35 -32.80
N GLY A 380 -8.71 13.48 -31.78
CA GLY A 380 -9.45 12.35 -31.23
C GLY A 380 -10.41 11.71 -32.24
N LYS A 381 -11.09 12.54 -33.05
CA LYS A 381 -11.92 12.03 -34.16
C LYS A 381 -11.11 11.27 -35.20
N SER A 382 -9.95 11.79 -35.58
CA SER A 382 -9.07 11.16 -36.57
C SER A 382 -8.52 9.83 -36.04
N TRP A 383 -8.15 9.78 -34.75
CA TRP A 383 -7.66 8.56 -34.11
C TRP A 383 -8.74 7.47 -34.03
N ALA A 384 -9.92 7.80 -33.55
CA ALA A 384 -11.04 6.87 -33.50
C ALA A 384 -11.39 6.32 -34.91
N LEU A 385 -11.42 7.20 -35.92
CA LEU A 385 -11.67 6.79 -37.30
C LEU A 385 -10.56 5.88 -37.85
N HIS A 386 -9.31 6.15 -37.50
CA HIS A 386 -8.17 5.29 -37.86
C HIS A 386 -8.37 3.89 -37.26
N LEU A 387 -8.64 3.75 -35.98
CA LEU A 387 -8.87 2.46 -35.30
C LEU A 387 -10.01 1.66 -35.96
N LEU A 388 -11.11 2.32 -36.29
CA LEU A 388 -12.25 1.68 -36.98
C LEU A 388 -11.91 1.17 -38.39
N LYS A 389 -11.02 1.86 -39.09
CA LYS A 389 -10.61 1.53 -40.47
C LYS A 389 -9.41 0.60 -40.54
N SER A 390 -8.66 0.45 -39.44
CA SER A 390 -7.48 -0.43 -39.33
C SER A 390 -7.79 -1.68 -38.51
N SER A 391 -7.51 -1.64 -37.22
CA SER A 391 -7.51 -2.80 -36.31
C SER A 391 -8.93 -3.38 -36.10
N LEU A 392 -9.99 -2.60 -36.28
CA LEU A 392 -11.40 -3.01 -36.08
C LEU A 392 -12.15 -3.21 -37.40
N MET A 393 -11.47 -3.17 -38.53
CA MET A 393 -12.10 -3.39 -39.82
C MET A 393 -12.68 -4.79 -39.94
N GLY A 394 -13.97 -4.86 -40.31
CA GLY A 394 -14.70 -6.12 -40.43
C GLY A 394 -15.42 -6.59 -39.16
N TYR A 395 -15.30 -5.82 -38.07
CA TYR A 395 -16.06 -5.99 -36.82
C TYR A 395 -17.09 -4.86 -36.64
N SER A 396 -18.14 -5.09 -35.86
CA SER A 396 -19.22 -4.12 -35.64
C SER A 396 -18.87 -3.16 -34.50
N TYR A 397 -17.99 -2.19 -34.77
CA TYR A 397 -17.56 -1.19 -33.80
C TYR A 397 -18.01 0.21 -34.20
N THR A 398 -18.28 1.03 -33.18
CA THR A 398 -18.64 2.45 -33.30
C THR A 398 -17.74 3.30 -32.41
N ALA A 399 -17.53 4.56 -32.76
CA ALA A 399 -16.92 5.54 -31.89
C ALA A 399 -18.01 6.49 -31.35
N SER A 400 -17.99 6.75 -30.05
CA SER A 400 -18.95 7.65 -29.40
C SER A 400 -18.23 8.65 -28.49
N PRO A 401 -18.61 9.95 -28.53
CA PRO A 401 -18.07 10.92 -27.60
C PRO A 401 -18.50 10.61 -26.18
N GLU A 402 -17.65 10.97 -25.21
CA GLU A 402 -18.01 10.95 -23.80
C GLU A 402 -18.60 12.30 -23.39
N THR A 403 -19.75 12.27 -22.72
CA THR A 403 -20.43 13.47 -22.21
C THR A 403 -20.73 13.31 -20.73
N GLY A 404 -20.49 14.35 -19.94
CA GLY A 404 -20.65 14.32 -18.49
C GLY A 404 -19.43 13.79 -17.74
N ASP A 405 -19.47 13.83 -16.41
CA ASP A 405 -18.43 13.29 -15.56
C ASP A 405 -18.56 11.76 -15.42
N LYS A 406 -17.46 11.11 -15.07
CA LYS A 406 -17.37 9.65 -14.95
C LYS A 406 -18.31 9.08 -13.88
N GLU A 407 -18.52 9.81 -12.79
CA GLU A 407 -19.38 9.40 -11.69
C GLU A 407 -20.84 9.33 -12.13
N THR A 408 -21.35 10.42 -12.71
CA THR A 408 -22.73 10.50 -13.23
C THR A 408 -23.01 9.41 -14.26
N ARG A 409 -22.05 9.10 -15.13
CA ARG A 409 -22.20 8.04 -16.14
C ARG A 409 -22.28 6.65 -15.52
N ALA A 410 -21.52 6.39 -14.45
CA ALA A 410 -21.47 5.08 -13.79
C ALA A 410 -22.67 4.81 -12.87
N MET A 411 -23.43 5.83 -12.43
CA MET A 411 -24.57 5.68 -11.52
C MET A 411 -25.60 4.64 -11.98
N PRO A 412 -26.04 4.59 -13.26
CA PRO A 412 -27.01 3.59 -13.69
C PRO A 412 -26.48 2.15 -13.60
N LEU A 413 -25.21 1.92 -13.93
CA LEU A 413 -24.58 0.61 -13.76
C LEU A 413 -24.47 0.24 -12.28
N ALA A 414 -24.07 1.18 -11.42
CA ALA A 414 -23.98 0.97 -9.98
C ALA A 414 -25.33 0.56 -9.37
N ALA A 415 -26.43 1.20 -9.78
CA ALA A 415 -27.76 0.84 -9.35
C ALA A 415 -28.14 -0.61 -9.75
N GLN A 416 -27.71 -1.08 -10.93
CA GLN A 416 -27.93 -2.47 -11.36
C GLN A 416 -27.09 -3.46 -10.52
N VAL A 417 -25.85 -3.09 -10.18
CA VAL A 417 -24.99 -3.91 -9.31
C VAL A 417 -25.59 -3.99 -7.91
N GLU A 418 -25.98 -2.86 -7.31
CA GLU A 418 -26.62 -2.81 -5.98
C GLU A 418 -27.92 -3.61 -5.93
N ALA A 419 -28.72 -3.60 -7.01
CA ALA A 419 -29.92 -4.41 -7.13
C ALA A 419 -29.63 -5.91 -7.32
N GLY A 420 -28.37 -6.35 -7.39
CA GLY A 420 -27.98 -7.74 -7.64
C GLY A 420 -28.27 -8.24 -9.06
N ASN A 421 -28.42 -7.33 -10.02
CA ASN A 421 -28.74 -7.64 -11.42
C ASN A 421 -27.52 -7.88 -12.31
N VAL A 422 -26.30 -7.80 -11.76
CA VAL A 422 -25.05 -7.97 -12.52
C VAL A 422 -24.28 -9.19 -12.03
N ASP A 423 -24.06 -10.12 -12.94
CA ASP A 423 -23.20 -11.28 -12.73
C ASP A 423 -21.80 -11.01 -13.30
N ILE A 424 -20.80 -11.68 -12.77
CA ILE A 424 -19.42 -11.65 -13.25
C ILE A 424 -18.92 -13.07 -13.49
N VAL A 425 -18.38 -13.36 -14.66
CA VAL A 425 -17.81 -14.69 -14.96
C VAL A 425 -16.48 -14.85 -14.25
N ALA A 426 -16.26 -16.02 -13.62
CA ALA A 426 -15.01 -16.35 -12.95
C ALA A 426 -13.81 -16.28 -13.91
N GLY A 427 -12.75 -15.56 -13.52
CA GLY A 427 -11.54 -15.40 -14.31
C GLY A 427 -10.45 -14.67 -13.50
N ASP A 428 -9.20 -14.76 -13.95
CA ASP A 428 -8.02 -14.18 -13.29
C ASP A 428 -8.11 -12.63 -13.15
N TRP A 429 -8.90 -11.98 -13.98
CA TRP A 429 -9.14 -10.55 -14.00
C TRP A 429 -10.11 -10.06 -12.90
N ASN A 430 -10.85 -10.96 -12.24
CA ASN A 430 -11.90 -10.60 -11.27
C ASN A 430 -11.35 -9.79 -10.09
N GLY A 431 -10.21 -10.20 -9.54
CA GLY A 431 -9.60 -9.50 -8.39
C GLY A 431 -9.40 -8.03 -8.65
N GLU A 432 -8.69 -7.71 -9.73
CA GLU A 432 -8.34 -6.33 -10.08
C GLU A 432 -9.54 -5.49 -10.54
N PHE A 433 -10.49 -6.10 -11.26
CA PHE A 433 -11.74 -5.41 -11.65
C PHE A 433 -12.58 -5.04 -10.42
N LEU A 434 -12.75 -5.98 -9.49
CA LEU A 434 -13.54 -5.76 -8.28
C LEU A 434 -12.86 -4.77 -7.32
N ASP A 435 -11.52 -4.72 -7.27
CA ASP A 435 -10.76 -3.73 -6.50
C ASP A 435 -10.93 -2.32 -7.08
N GLU A 436 -10.85 -2.17 -8.42
CA GLU A 436 -11.12 -0.89 -9.08
C GLU A 436 -12.59 -0.46 -8.87
N ALA A 437 -13.55 -1.37 -9.01
CA ALA A 437 -14.96 -1.10 -8.76
C ALA A 437 -15.20 -0.61 -7.32
N ALA A 438 -14.63 -1.30 -6.33
CA ALA A 438 -14.79 -0.94 -4.92
C ALA A 438 -14.18 0.42 -4.55
N THR A 439 -13.19 0.88 -5.33
CA THR A 439 -12.52 2.17 -5.10
C THR A 439 -13.07 3.31 -5.98
N PHE A 440 -13.86 3.00 -7.00
CA PHE A 440 -14.43 3.99 -7.91
C PHE A 440 -15.47 4.91 -7.18
N PRO A 441 -15.49 6.23 -7.37
CA PRO A 441 -14.73 7.00 -8.38
C PRO A 441 -13.40 7.57 -7.89
N MET A 442 -13.01 7.31 -6.65
CA MET A 442 -11.86 7.96 -5.99
C MET A 442 -10.55 7.18 -6.18
N GLY A 443 -10.61 5.94 -6.70
CA GLY A 443 -9.45 5.09 -6.95
C GLY A 443 -8.45 5.66 -7.96
N LYS A 444 -7.20 5.20 -7.90
CA LYS A 444 -6.11 5.60 -8.81
C LYS A 444 -6.46 5.29 -10.26
N PHE A 445 -7.03 4.12 -10.51
CA PHE A 445 -7.48 3.67 -11.83
C PHE A 445 -9.00 3.63 -11.89
N LYS A 446 -9.55 3.95 -13.06
CA LYS A 446 -11.00 4.03 -13.32
C LYS A 446 -11.36 3.44 -14.67
N ASP A 447 -10.36 2.97 -15.39
CA ASP A 447 -10.39 2.64 -16.80
C ASP A 447 -11.30 1.42 -17.08
N GLN A 448 -11.28 0.41 -16.19
CA GLN A 448 -12.14 -0.76 -16.31
C GLN A 448 -13.62 -0.42 -16.03
N ILE A 449 -13.88 0.48 -15.08
CA ILE A 449 -15.26 0.91 -14.77
C ILE A 449 -15.80 1.82 -15.88
N ASP A 450 -14.98 2.70 -16.44
CA ASP A 450 -15.38 3.52 -17.61
C ASP A 450 -15.70 2.63 -18.82
N ALA A 451 -14.88 1.61 -19.08
CA ALA A 451 -15.15 0.63 -20.13
C ALA A 451 -16.43 -0.19 -19.86
N ALA A 452 -16.69 -0.59 -18.59
CA ALA A 452 -17.90 -1.29 -18.18
C ALA A 452 -19.15 -0.40 -18.34
N THR A 453 -19.05 0.87 -17.95
CA THR A 453 -20.11 1.87 -18.13
C THR A 453 -20.46 2.06 -19.60
N ARG A 454 -19.46 2.18 -20.48
CA ARG A 454 -19.66 2.27 -21.93
C ARG A 454 -20.35 1.02 -22.48
N ALA A 455 -19.98 -0.17 -22.03
CA ALA A 455 -20.65 -1.41 -22.42
C ALA A 455 -22.12 -1.43 -21.95
N PHE A 456 -22.37 -0.98 -20.73
CA PHE A 456 -23.72 -0.85 -20.18
C PHE A 456 -24.59 0.12 -21.03
N ASP A 457 -24.06 1.30 -21.38
CA ASP A 457 -24.77 2.29 -22.19
C ASP A 457 -25.17 1.73 -23.57
N MET A 458 -24.31 0.90 -24.17
CA MET A 458 -24.66 0.22 -25.43
C MET A 458 -25.82 -0.75 -25.29
N LEU A 459 -25.95 -1.39 -24.12
CA LEU A 459 -27.05 -2.33 -23.84
C LEU A 459 -28.33 -1.59 -23.47
N ALA A 460 -28.26 -0.55 -22.66
CA ALA A 460 -29.38 0.27 -22.21
C ALA A 460 -29.99 1.13 -23.33
N GLY A 461 -29.17 1.74 -24.17
CA GLY A 461 -29.61 2.55 -25.30
C GLY A 461 -30.34 1.76 -26.42
N ALA A 462 -30.18 0.44 -26.44
CA ALA A 462 -30.90 -0.42 -27.38
C ALA A 462 -32.30 -0.82 -26.90
N ASN A 463 -32.65 -0.54 -25.65
CA ASN A 463 -33.96 -0.82 -25.05
C ASN A 463 -34.56 0.48 -24.49
N ASN A 464 -35.30 1.24 -25.32
CA ASN A 464 -36.06 2.41 -24.88
C ASN A 464 -37.20 2.11 -23.86
N SER A 465 -37.24 0.93 -23.26
CA SER A 465 -38.26 0.49 -22.29
C SER A 465 -37.87 0.71 -20.81
N TRP A 466 -36.63 1.17 -20.50
CA TRP A 466 -36.19 1.40 -19.12
C TRP A 466 -36.58 2.74 -18.52
N ALA A 467 -37.13 3.68 -19.34
CA ALA A 467 -37.54 5.01 -18.89
C ALA A 467 -38.91 5.05 -18.20
N GLY A 468 -39.51 3.93 -17.86
CA GLY A 468 -40.90 3.87 -17.42
C GLY A 468 -41.21 3.08 -16.15
N THR A 469 -40.22 2.77 -15.27
CA THR A 469 -40.57 2.11 -14.01
C THR A 469 -39.60 2.57 -12.91
N ILE A 470 -39.92 3.70 -12.32
CA ILE A 470 -39.51 4.12 -10.97
C ILE A 470 -40.78 4.18 -10.14
#